data_98e473ecf4320d83b4870dbb015428e7
#
_entry.id   98e473ecf4320d83b4870dbb015428e7
#
_cell.length_a   1.000
_cell.length_b   1.000
_cell.length_c   1.000
_cell.angle_alpha   90.00
_cell.angle_beta   90.00
_cell.angle_gamma   90.00
#
_symmetry.space_group_name_H-M   'P 1'
#
loop_
_entity.id
_entity.type
_entity.pdbx_description
1 polymer ?
#
loop_
_entity_poly.entity_id
_entity_poly.type
_entity_poly.pdbx_seq_one_letter_code
_entity_poly.pdbx_strand_id
1 'polypeptide(L)' 'ADYASGTDPFANFKRGEILGFASAEEGLMLRVVDKISRISTFLKKGELKVGNETVQDSILDVINYMILLQGLLEDKETK' A
#
# COMPACT_ATOMS: atom_id res chain seq x y z
N ALA A 1 12.74 0.79 -2.46
CA ALA A 1 12.91 -0.43 -1.74
C ALA A 1 12.29 -1.60 -2.45
N ASP A 2 12.90 -2.66 -2.25
CA ASP A 2 12.54 -3.87 -2.90
C ASP A 2 11.65 -4.68 -1.99
N TYR A 3 10.39 -4.66 -2.27
CA TYR A 3 9.52 -5.32 -1.40
C TYR A 3 9.46 -6.78 -1.56
N ALA A 4 9.41 -7.24 -2.68
CA ALA A 4 9.08 -8.63 -2.89
C ALA A 4 10.22 -9.26 -3.65
N SER A 5 11.34 -9.23 -3.06
CA SER A 5 12.52 -9.74 -3.73
C SER A 5 12.38 -11.20 -4.10
N GLY A 6 11.40 -11.87 -3.59
CA GLY A 6 11.14 -13.24 -3.94
C GLY A 6 9.90 -13.37 -4.79
N THR A 7 9.21 -14.46 -4.61
CA THR A 7 8.06 -14.81 -5.40
C THR A 7 6.74 -14.41 -4.76
N ASP A 8 6.77 -13.99 -3.50
CA ASP A 8 5.56 -13.64 -2.78
C ASP A 8 5.44 -12.13 -2.67
N PRO A 9 4.52 -11.50 -3.43
CA PRO A 9 4.36 -10.04 -3.36
C PRO A 9 3.83 -9.56 -2.01
N PHE A 10 3.36 -10.46 -1.17
CA PHE A 10 2.83 -10.11 0.14
C PHE A 10 3.82 -10.31 1.27
N ALA A 11 5.05 -10.70 0.96
CA ALA A 11 6.02 -11.13 1.97
C ALA A 11 6.28 -10.07 3.04
N ASN A 12 6.39 -8.81 2.64
CA ASN A 12 6.67 -7.74 3.61
C ASN A 12 5.51 -7.52 4.57
N PHE A 13 4.28 -7.66 4.08
CA PHE A 13 3.11 -7.49 4.93
C PHE A 13 2.97 -8.66 5.89
N LYS A 14 3.20 -9.88 5.40
CA LYS A 14 3.12 -11.08 6.24
C LYS A 14 4.20 -11.10 7.30
N ARG A 15 5.37 -10.54 7.00
CA ARG A 15 6.46 -10.49 7.96
C ARG A 15 6.08 -9.64 9.17
N GLY A 16 5.42 -8.50 8.93
CA GLY A 16 4.94 -7.67 10.03
C GLY A 16 3.93 -8.41 10.89
N GLU A 17 3.06 -9.19 10.28
CA GLU A 17 2.07 -9.98 10.97
C GLU A 17 2.74 -11.01 11.89
N ILE A 18 3.76 -11.70 11.38
CA ILE A 18 4.52 -12.70 12.14
C ILE A 18 5.18 -12.04 13.35
N LEU A 19 5.65 -10.81 13.20
CA LEU A 19 6.32 -10.12 14.30
C LEU A 19 5.35 -9.51 15.31
N GLY A 20 4.04 -9.72 15.13
CA GLY A 20 3.06 -9.24 16.09
C GLY A 20 2.62 -7.81 15.87
N PHE A 21 2.90 -7.26 14.70
CA PHE A 21 2.43 -5.92 14.33
C PHE A 21 1.04 -6.03 13.71
N ALA A 22 0.61 -4.97 13.06
CA ALA A 22 -0.70 -4.98 12.39
C ALA A 22 -0.75 -6.13 11.39
N SER A 23 -1.95 -6.63 11.11
CA SER A 23 -2.12 -7.66 10.10
C SER A 23 -1.65 -7.13 8.75
N ALA A 24 -1.43 -8.04 7.80
CA ALA A 24 -1.00 -7.65 6.46
C ALA A 24 -2.01 -6.68 5.84
N GLU A 25 -3.29 -6.97 5.99
CA GLU A 25 -4.35 -6.13 5.44
C GLU A 25 -4.35 -4.74 6.08
N GLU A 26 -4.20 -4.69 7.40
CA GLU A 26 -4.16 -3.42 8.11
C GLU A 26 -2.94 -2.60 7.71
N GLY A 27 -1.79 -3.25 7.59
CA GLY A 27 -0.59 -2.57 7.15
C GLY A 27 -0.74 -1.98 5.76
N LEU A 28 -1.39 -2.73 4.87
CA LEU A 28 -1.66 -2.27 3.53
C LEU A 28 -2.59 -1.07 3.54
N MET A 29 -3.63 -1.10 4.37
CA MET A 29 -4.56 0.01 4.47
C MET A 29 -3.90 1.27 5.02
N LEU A 30 -2.94 1.13 5.92
CA LEU A 30 -2.20 2.29 6.40
C LEU A 30 -1.44 2.98 5.27
N ARG A 31 -0.89 2.20 4.35
CA ARG A 31 -0.21 2.76 3.18
C ARG A 31 -1.20 3.47 2.26
N VAL A 32 -2.39 2.89 2.09
CA VAL A 32 -3.44 3.52 1.29
C VAL A 32 -3.84 4.87 1.88
N VAL A 33 -4.03 4.92 3.20
CA VAL A 33 -4.41 6.16 3.87
C VAL A 33 -3.34 7.23 3.66
N ASP A 34 -2.07 6.86 3.74
CA ASP A 34 -0.98 7.80 3.50
C ASP A 34 -1.05 8.37 2.08
N LYS A 35 -1.27 7.51 1.09
CA LYS A 35 -1.34 7.95 -0.30
C LYS A 35 -2.58 8.81 -0.55
N ILE A 36 -3.70 8.47 0.07
CA ILE A 36 -4.91 9.28 -0.03
C ILE A 36 -4.67 10.67 0.55
N SER A 37 -3.94 10.74 1.66
CA SER A 37 -3.59 12.03 2.27
C SER A 37 -2.79 12.90 1.29
N ARG A 38 -1.84 12.31 0.56
CA ARG A 38 -1.05 13.04 -0.43
C ARG A 38 -1.91 13.55 -1.58
N ILE A 39 -2.84 12.70 -2.04
CA ILE A 39 -3.77 13.10 -3.10
C ILE A 39 -4.64 14.26 -2.62
N SER A 40 -5.15 14.16 -1.39
CA SER A 40 -5.98 15.21 -0.81
C SER A 40 -5.23 16.54 -0.72
N THR A 41 -3.97 16.49 -0.30
CA THR A 41 -3.12 17.68 -0.24
C THR A 41 -2.96 18.31 -1.61
N PHE A 42 -2.73 17.49 -2.63
CA PHE A 42 -2.62 18.00 -3.98
C PHE A 42 -3.90 18.70 -4.44
N LEU A 43 -5.05 18.09 -4.15
CA LEU A 43 -6.32 18.65 -4.56
C LEU A 43 -6.58 19.99 -3.89
N LYS A 44 -6.09 20.18 -2.66
CA LYS A 44 -6.28 21.42 -1.93
C LYS A 44 -5.27 22.50 -2.31
N LYS A 45 -4.01 22.11 -2.50
CA LYS A 45 -2.92 23.07 -2.65
C LYS A 45 -2.35 23.14 -4.05
N GLY A 46 -2.68 22.18 -4.91
CA GLY A 46 -2.17 22.15 -6.28
C GLY A 46 -0.73 21.66 -6.39
N GLU A 47 -0.15 21.18 -5.31
CA GLU A 47 1.22 20.66 -5.35
C GLU A 47 1.41 19.55 -4.35
N LEU A 48 2.36 18.68 -4.65
CA LEU A 48 2.72 17.58 -3.79
C LEU A 48 4.20 17.71 -3.45
N LYS A 49 4.51 17.84 -2.16
CA LYS A 49 5.88 18.07 -1.71
C LYS A 49 6.47 16.80 -1.09
N VAL A 50 6.69 15.80 -1.90
CA VAL A 50 7.28 14.55 -1.44
C VAL A 50 8.31 14.09 -2.46
N GLY A 51 9.48 14.72 -2.41
CA GLY A 51 10.55 14.36 -3.31
C GLY A 51 10.14 14.50 -4.77
N ASN A 52 10.34 13.44 -5.53
CA ASN A 52 9.97 13.42 -6.94
C ASN A 52 8.63 12.76 -7.20
N GLU A 53 7.92 12.42 -6.15
CA GLU A 53 6.63 11.74 -6.32
C GLU A 53 5.59 12.71 -6.84
N THR A 54 4.82 12.28 -7.85
CA THR A 54 3.73 13.07 -8.41
C THR A 54 2.40 12.57 -7.84
N VAL A 55 1.34 13.35 -8.06
CA VAL A 55 0.02 12.91 -7.63
C VAL A 55 -0.39 11.65 -8.39
N GLN A 56 0.02 11.53 -9.65
CA GLN A 56 -0.27 10.34 -10.44
C GLN A 56 0.39 9.12 -9.80
N ASP A 57 1.60 9.25 -9.29
CA ASP A 57 2.27 8.16 -8.59
C ASP A 57 1.46 7.71 -7.39
N SER A 58 0.95 8.66 -6.62
CA SER A 58 0.13 8.32 -5.45
C SER A 58 -1.16 7.62 -5.86
N ILE A 59 -1.79 8.08 -6.94
CA ILE A 59 -3.02 7.45 -7.44
C ILE A 59 -2.73 6.01 -7.89
N LEU A 60 -1.66 5.81 -8.63
CA LEU A 60 -1.27 4.47 -9.08
C LEU A 60 -0.96 3.55 -7.89
N ASP A 61 -0.32 4.11 -6.87
CA ASP A 61 -0.04 3.33 -5.67
C ASP A 61 -1.32 2.87 -4.99
N VAL A 62 -2.33 3.74 -4.91
CA VAL A 62 -3.61 3.34 -4.32
C VAL A 62 -4.23 2.20 -5.12
N ILE A 63 -4.22 2.31 -6.44
CA ILE A 63 -4.77 1.26 -7.29
C ILE A 63 -4.05 -0.06 -7.03
N ASN A 64 -2.72 -0.02 -7.01
CA ASN A 64 -1.92 -1.22 -6.80
C ASN A 64 -2.15 -1.82 -5.41
N TYR A 65 -2.25 -0.97 -4.39
CA TYR A 65 -2.51 -1.47 -3.03
C TYR A 65 -3.89 -2.12 -2.94
N MET A 66 -4.89 -1.58 -3.66
CA MET A 66 -6.21 -2.19 -3.66
C MET A 66 -6.20 -3.56 -4.35
N ILE A 67 -5.42 -3.69 -5.41
CA ILE A 67 -5.26 -4.98 -6.07
C ILE A 67 -4.58 -5.98 -5.11
N LEU A 68 -3.55 -5.53 -4.39
CA LEU A 68 -2.87 -6.38 -3.43
C LEU A 68 -3.80 -6.80 -2.29
N LEU A 69 -4.63 -5.87 -1.82
CA LEU A 69 -5.59 -6.19 -0.77
C LEU A 69 -6.58 -7.24 -1.24
N GLN A 70 -7.08 -7.08 -2.46
CA GLN A 70 -7.99 -8.07 -3.03
C GLN A 70 -7.32 -9.44 -3.07
N GLY A 71 -6.05 -9.48 -3.49
CA GLY A 71 -5.32 -10.73 -3.53
C GLY A 71 -5.14 -11.37 -2.16
N LEU A 72 -4.85 -10.55 -1.14
CA LEU A 72 -4.72 -11.05 0.22
C LEU A 72 -6.02 -11.66 0.72
N LEU A 73 -7.14 -10.99 0.45
CA LEU A 73 -8.43 -11.48 0.89
C LEU A 73 -8.82 -12.77 0.17
N GLU A 74 -8.55 -12.85 -1.12
CA GLU A 74 -8.81 -14.07 -1.87
C GLU A 74 -7.94 -15.22 -1.38
N ASP A 75 -6.69 -14.93 -1.06
CA ASP A 75 -5.78 -15.95 -0.54
C ASP A 75 -6.31 -16.54 0.76
N LYS A 76 -6.88 -15.70 1.61
CA LYS A 76 -7.46 -16.16 2.86
C LYS A 76 -8.70 -17.01 2.64
N GLU A 77 -9.52 -16.63 1.66
CA GLU A 77 -10.76 -17.37 1.38
C GLU A 77 -10.50 -18.75 0.83
N THR A 78 -9.41 -18.93 0.12
CA THR A 78 -9.10 -20.21 -0.50
C THR A 78 -8.38 -21.16 0.44
N LYS A 79 -8.11 -20.73 1.64
CA LYS A 79 -7.47 -21.55 2.64
C LYS A 79 -8.42 -21.87 3.79
#